data_df17b1eebacea5eb2b208097511de349
#
_entry.id   df17b1eebacea5eb2b208097511de349
#
_cell.length_a   1.000
_cell.length_b   1.000
_cell.length_c   1.000
_cell.angle_alpha   90.00
_cell.angle_beta   90.00
_cell.angle_gamma   90.00
#
_symmetry.space_group_name_H-M   'P 1'
#
loop_
_entity.id
_entity.type
_entity.pdbx_description
1 polymer ?
#
loop_
_entity_poly.entity_id
_entity_poly.type
_entity_poly.pdbx_seq_one_letter_code
_entity_poly.pdbx_strand_id
1 'polypeptide(L)'
;MLQADLFARLPRRPYCADAKDGRRLIRTAASALCRPYIQPNTPAVRLNLVFDVDQPGAGLAWEDADLPPPTFTVARRDRGDSAHLWYGLRVPVRMADPEDASRAMRYAAAVELGMTRQLGADLAYTAALAKTPDHGAWRTFRSPHLYDLDDLAEYVRELPRLPTRREAIRTGIGRNVELFDCTRFWAYRHARDYTRGPFEAWHKALRERAMLLNADLFSDPLASMEVLHTAKSVARWVWTQQRRRETAFQLHQTNRSRIAAAARIDTSTALSAAILEANE
;
A
#
# COMPACT_ATOMS: atom_id res chain seq x y z
N MET A 1 24.70 3.19 12.38
CA MET A 1 23.72 4.29 12.62
C MET A 1 22.72 4.41 11.48
N LEU A 2 23.12 4.53 10.20
CA LEU A 2 22.20 4.70 9.05
C LEU A 2 21.26 3.51 8.78
N GLN A 3 21.65 2.28 9.08
CA GLN A 3 20.79 1.09 8.89
C GLN A 3 19.61 1.06 9.87
N ALA A 4 19.78 1.61 11.07
CA ALA A 4 18.70 1.78 12.04
C ALA A 4 17.65 2.82 11.56
N ASP A 5 18.09 3.90 10.92
CA ASP A 5 17.21 4.94 10.39
C ASP A 5 16.37 4.43 9.19
N LEU A 6 16.94 3.64 8.29
CA LEU A 6 16.17 2.99 7.21
C LEU A 6 15.14 2.02 7.80
N PHE A 7 15.51 1.25 8.81
CA PHE A 7 14.61 0.29 9.47
C PHE A 7 13.40 0.96 10.10
N ALA A 8 13.60 2.10 10.76
CA ALA A 8 12.54 2.90 11.36
C ALA A 8 11.62 3.55 10.32
N ARG A 9 12.06 3.65 9.06
CA ARG A 9 11.37 4.31 7.95
C ARG A 9 10.68 3.35 6.99
N LEU A 10 10.68 2.07 7.29
CA LEU A 10 9.98 1.05 6.51
C LEU A 10 8.70 0.61 7.21
N PRO A 11 7.72 0.10 6.48
CA PRO A 11 6.60 -0.63 7.08
C PRO A 11 7.12 -1.76 7.98
N ARG A 12 6.46 -2.02 9.10
CA ARG A 12 6.82 -3.16 9.99
C ARG A 12 6.82 -4.51 9.26
N ARG A 13 5.95 -4.66 8.27
CA ARG A 13 5.81 -5.84 7.41
C ARG A 13 5.62 -5.40 5.95
N PRO A 14 6.69 -4.95 5.29
CA PRO A 14 6.59 -4.48 3.92
C PRO A 14 6.34 -5.63 2.94
N TYR A 15 5.79 -5.31 1.79
CA TYR A 15 5.93 -6.14 0.60
C TYR A 15 7.39 -6.16 0.17
N CYS A 16 7.86 -7.31 -0.30
CA CYS A 16 9.16 -7.47 -0.92
C CYS A 16 9.09 -8.48 -2.05
N ALA A 17 10.04 -8.45 -2.97
CA ALA A 17 10.11 -9.35 -4.12
C ALA A 17 11.56 -9.59 -4.57
N ASP A 18 11.78 -10.71 -5.25
CA ASP A 18 13.08 -11.05 -5.86
C ASP A 18 13.28 -10.38 -7.24
N ALA A 19 12.18 -9.97 -7.89
CA ALA A 19 12.19 -9.25 -9.17
C ALA A 19 11.10 -8.17 -9.19
N LYS A 20 11.24 -7.13 -10.05
CA LYS A 20 10.30 -6.01 -10.17
C LYS A 20 8.87 -6.49 -10.41
N ASP A 21 8.69 -7.48 -11.28
CA ASP A 21 7.40 -8.07 -11.65
C ASP A 21 7.15 -9.43 -10.97
N GLY A 22 8.00 -9.78 -9.99
CA GLY A 22 7.95 -11.04 -9.28
C GLY A 22 6.81 -11.15 -8.27
N ARG A 23 6.66 -12.35 -7.69
CA ARG A 23 5.69 -12.60 -6.62
C ARG A 23 5.99 -11.71 -5.41
N ARG A 24 5.02 -10.91 -5.01
CA ARG A 24 5.11 -10.07 -3.81
C ARG A 24 4.90 -10.92 -2.55
N LEU A 25 5.83 -10.82 -1.62
CA LEU A 25 5.81 -11.49 -0.32
C LEU A 25 5.70 -10.44 0.79
N ILE A 26 4.99 -10.76 1.86
CA ILE A 26 4.97 -9.94 3.08
C ILE A 26 5.94 -10.57 4.08
N ARG A 27 6.92 -9.83 4.56
CA ARG A 27 7.92 -10.27 5.54
C ARG A 27 8.10 -9.23 6.64
N THR A 28 8.80 -9.58 7.72
CA THR A 28 9.30 -8.57 8.68
C THR A 28 10.27 -7.64 7.95
N ALA A 29 10.42 -6.40 8.41
CA ALA A 29 11.32 -5.43 7.77
C ALA A 29 12.74 -6.00 7.63
N ALA A 30 13.27 -6.67 8.66
CA ALA A 30 14.58 -7.33 8.63
C ALA A 30 14.70 -8.36 7.49
N SER A 31 13.72 -9.24 7.36
CA SER A 31 13.71 -10.27 6.33
C SER A 31 13.42 -9.72 4.92
N ALA A 32 12.69 -8.61 4.83
CA ALA A 32 12.38 -7.94 3.57
C ALA A 32 13.60 -7.19 3.00
N LEU A 33 14.47 -6.64 3.86
CA LEU A 33 15.72 -5.99 3.46
C LEU A 33 16.71 -6.96 2.78
N CYS A 34 16.57 -8.27 3.00
CA CYS A 34 17.34 -9.30 2.31
C CYS A 34 16.82 -9.58 0.88
N ARG A 35 15.83 -8.84 0.38
CA ARG A 35 15.29 -8.99 -0.97
C ARG A 35 15.63 -7.79 -1.84
N PRO A 36 15.84 -8.00 -3.16
CA PRO A 36 16.21 -6.92 -4.09
C PRO A 36 15.21 -5.76 -4.15
N TYR A 37 13.93 -6.04 -3.93
CA TYR A 37 12.87 -5.03 -3.98
C TYR A 37 12.05 -5.01 -2.70
N ILE A 38 11.74 -3.81 -2.21
CA ILE A 38 11.00 -3.57 -0.97
C ILE A 38 9.97 -2.45 -1.12
N GLN A 39 8.90 -2.52 -0.36
CA GLN A 39 7.90 -1.48 -0.25
C GLN A 39 8.42 -0.31 0.60
N PRO A 40 8.55 0.91 0.03
CA PRO A 40 9.12 2.06 0.74
C PRO A 40 8.16 2.74 1.73
N ASN A 41 6.84 2.62 1.50
CA ASN A 41 5.81 3.34 2.24
C ASN A 41 4.67 2.42 2.65
N THR A 42 3.95 2.78 3.71
CA THR A 42 2.66 2.14 4.00
C THR A 42 1.55 2.79 3.17
N PRO A 43 0.38 2.12 2.97
CA PRO A 43 -0.77 2.77 2.37
C PRO A 43 -1.28 4.00 3.14
N ALA A 44 -1.04 4.03 4.47
CA ALA A 44 -1.54 5.08 5.35
C ALA A 44 -0.55 6.23 5.58
N VAL A 45 0.75 6.01 5.32
CA VAL A 45 1.79 7.00 5.62
C VAL A 45 2.88 6.96 4.56
N ARG A 46 3.22 8.12 4.00
CA ARG A 46 4.33 8.32 3.10
C ARG A 46 5.54 8.79 3.91
N LEU A 47 6.56 7.96 3.96
CA LEU A 47 7.82 8.19 4.68
C LEU A 47 8.93 8.61 3.71
N ASN A 48 8.80 8.21 2.44
CA ASN A 48 9.80 8.45 1.41
C ASN A 48 9.11 8.87 0.10
N LEU A 49 9.69 9.83 -0.62
CA LEU A 49 9.44 10.00 -2.04
C LEU A 49 10.47 9.17 -2.80
N VAL A 50 10.03 8.37 -3.76
CA VAL A 50 10.92 7.47 -4.52
C VAL A 50 10.66 7.62 -6.00
N PHE A 51 11.71 7.87 -6.76
CA PHE A 51 11.67 8.13 -8.19
C PHE A 51 12.41 7.02 -8.94
N ASP A 52 11.81 6.47 -9.99
CA ASP A 52 12.44 5.50 -10.89
C ASP A 52 13.00 6.26 -12.10
N VAL A 53 14.30 6.33 -12.20
CA VAL A 53 15.01 7.04 -13.28
C VAL A 53 15.71 5.99 -14.15
N ASP A 54 15.28 5.89 -15.40
CA ASP A 54 15.78 4.93 -16.39
C ASP A 54 16.44 5.67 -17.56
N GLN A 55 17.66 6.20 -17.31
CA GLN A 55 18.46 6.91 -18.31
C GLN A 55 19.95 6.77 -17.98
N PRO A 56 20.87 6.96 -18.95
CA PRO A 56 22.29 6.99 -18.66
C PRO A 56 22.63 8.01 -17.57
N GLY A 57 23.44 7.62 -16.59
CA GLY A 57 23.76 8.48 -15.46
C GLY A 57 22.65 8.61 -14.40
N ALA A 58 21.62 7.75 -14.41
CA ALA A 58 20.46 7.81 -13.51
C ALA A 58 20.79 8.06 -12.04
N GLY A 59 21.94 7.56 -11.55
CA GLY A 59 22.39 7.78 -10.18
C GLY A 59 22.76 9.21 -9.84
N LEU A 60 23.05 10.05 -10.81
CA LEU A 60 23.40 11.48 -10.68
C LEU A 60 22.33 12.41 -11.29
N ALA A 61 21.22 11.88 -11.79
CA ALA A 61 20.17 12.67 -12.41
C ALA A 61 19.63 13.80 -11.53
N TRP A 62 19.73 13.66 -10.21
CA TRP A 62 19.36 14.70 -9.26
C TRP A 62 20.26 15.94 -9.33
N GLU A 63 21.56 15.75 -9.61
CA GLU A 63 22.53 16.85 -9.77
C GLU A 63 22.24 17.61 -11.08
N ASP A 64 22.03 16.88 -12.20
CA ASP A 64 21.67 17.47 -13.49
C ASP A 64 20.31 18.21 -13.42
N ALA A 65 19.44 17.77 -12.53
CA ALA A 65 18.13 18.35 -12.29
C ALA A 65 18.15 19.51 -11.27
N ASP A 66 19.29 19.92 -10.71
CA ASP A 66 19.41 20.91 -9.63
C ASP A 66 18.56 20.54 -8.39
N LEU A 67 18.41 19.26 -8.10
CA LEU A 67 17.74 18.78 -6.89
C LEU A 67 18.74 18.46 -5.79
N PRO A 68 18.34 18.46 -4.53
CA PRO A 68 19.24 18.10 -3.43
C PRO A 68 19.60 16.60 -3.46
N PRO A 69 20.72 16.18 -2.85
CA PRO A 69 21.16 14.79 -2.87
C PRO A 69 20.13 13.85 -2.23
N PRO A 70 19.72 12.75 -2.89
CA PRO A 70 18.80 11.77 -2.30
C PRO A 70 19.33 11.18 -1.00
N THR A 71 18.47 10.82 -0.07
CA THR A 71 18.83 10.03 1.12
C THR A 71 19.47 8.70 0.74
N PHE A 72 18.92 8.05 -0.31
CA PHE A 72 19.54 6.89 -0.96
C PHE A 72 19.44 7.01 -2.47
N THR A 73 20.54 6.76 -3.14
CA THR A 73 20.59 6.46 -4.57
C THR A 73 20.86 4.98 -4.73
N VAL A 74 19.92 4.23 -5.28
CA VAL A 74 20.01 2.79 -5.46
C VAL A 74 20.05 2.45 -6.93
N ALA A 75 21.26 2.27 -7.47
CA ALA A 75 21.51 2.11 -8.90
C ALA A 75 21.87 0.67 -9.27
N ARG A 76 21.65 0.32 -10.54
CA ARG A 76 22.18 -0.93 -11.11
C ARG A 76 23.71 -0.92 -11.09
N ARG A 77 24.30 -2.09 -10.86
CA ARG A 77 25.77 -2.24 -10.78
C ARG A 77 26.47 -2.24 -12.16
N ASP A 78 25.78 -2.78 -13.15
CA ASP A 78 26.36 -3.15 -14.44
C ASP A 78 26.38 -2.00 -15.47
N ARG A 79 25.33 -1.20 -15.56
CA ARG A 79 25.18 -0.21 -16.64
C ARG A 79 25.02 1.24 -16.19
N GLY A 80 24.59 1.47 -14.94
CA GLY A 80 24.32 2.82 -14.43
C GLY A 80 23.18 3.56 -15.14
N ASP A 81 22.36 2.82 -15.88
CA ASP A 81 21.24 3.32 -16.70
C ASP A 81 19.89 3.28 -15.98
N SER A 82 19.85 2.84 -14.72
CA SER A 82 18.63 2.78 -13.93
C SER A 82 18.95 2.93 -12.44
N ALA A 83 18.26 3.86 -11.79
CA ALA A 83 18.37 4.11 -10.36
C ALA A 83 17.02 4.45 -9.73
N HIS A 84 16.85 4.05 -8.45
CA HIS A 84 15.81 4.61 -7.60
C HIS A 84 16.41 5.66 -6.67
N LEU A 85 15.89 6.87 -6.76
CA LEU A 85 16.28 7.99 -5.91
C LEU A 85 15.26 8.11 -4.77
N TRP A 86 15.73 7.96 -3.54
CA TRP A 86 14.91 8.00 -2.33
C TRP A 86 15.14 9.29 -1.57
N TYR A 87 14.10 10.03 -1.32
CA TYR A 87 14.11 11.21 -0.45
C TYR A 87 13.31 10.89 0.82
N GLY A 88 13.99 10.69 1.93
CA GLY A 88 13.40 10.44 3.23
C GLY A 88 12.76 11.72 3.78
N LEU A 89 11.47 11.67 4.12
CA LEU A 89 10.77 12.80 4.72
C LEU A 89 11.03 12.85 6.23
N ARG A 90 11.42 14.00 6.76
CA ARG A 90 11.60 14.22 8.22
C ARG A 90 10.26 14.10 8.93
N VAL A 91 9.23 14.75 8.38
CA VAL A 91 7.85 14.63 8.84
C VAL A 91 7.06 13.75 7.86
N PRO A 92 6.61 12.56 8.29
CA PRO A 92 5.83 11.68 7.45
C PRO A 92 4.48 12.28 7.05
N VAL A 93 4.07 12.10 5.80
CA VAL A 93 2.77 12.56 5.31
C VAL A 93 1.72 11.48 5.54
N ARG A 94 0.68 11.79 6.29
CA ARG A 94 -0.47 10.89 6.42
C ARG A 94 -1.26 10.89 5.12
N MET A 95 -1.48 9.69 4.59
CA MET A 95 -2.40 9.45 3.48
C MET A 95 -3.78 9.26 4.09
N ALA A 96 -4.47 10.38 4.36
CA ALA A 96 -5.79 10.39 4.96
C ALA A 96 -6.83 9.75 4.03
N ASP A 97 -8.01 9.50 4.61
CA ASP A 97 -9.19 8.99 3.90
C ASP A 97 -9.46 9.80 2.61
N PRO A 98 -9.85 9.15 1.49
CA PRO A 98 -10.09 9.84 0.20
C PRO A 98 -11.09 11.00 0.26
N GLU A 99 -11.96 11.04 1.27
CA GLU A 99 -12.90 12.14 1.49
C GLU A 99 -12.24 13.39 2.10
N ASP A 100 -11.11 13.21 2.80
CA ASP A 100 -10.35 14.29 3.45
C ASP A 100 -8.91 14.32 2.92
N ALA A 101 -8.78 14.52 1.59
CA ALA A 101 -7.48 14.73 0.95
C ALA A 101 -6.82 15.95 1.59
N SER A 102 -6.06 15.70 2.66
CA SER A 102 -5.45 16.74 3.46
C SER A 102 -4.62 17.66 2.57
N ARG A 103 -4.55 18.92 2.93
CA ARG A 103 -3.69 19.91 2.25
C ARG A 103 -2.25 19.40 2.12
N ALA A 104 -1.75 18.72 3.16
CA ALA A 104 -0.42 18.09 3.16
C ALA A 104 -0.26 16.98 2.11
N MET A 105 -1.29 16.14 1.91
CA MET A 105 -1.25 15.07 0.91
C MET A 105 -1.22 15.62 -0.52
N ARG A 106 -2.01 16.64 -0.82
CA ARG A 106 -2.00 17.31 -2.13
C ARG A 106 -0.67 18.03 -2.36
N TYR A 107 -0.15 18.68 -1.34
CA TYR A 107 1.15 19.35 -1.42
C TYR A 107 2.28 18.35 -1.68
N ALA A 108 2.33 17.25 -0.94
CA ALA A 108 3.29 16.17 -1.17
C ALA A 108 3.21 15.61 -2.61
N ALA A 109 2.00 15.42 -3.13
CA ALA A 109 1.80 14.95 -4.49
C ALA A 109 2.23 16.00 -5.54
N ALA A 110 2.06 17.31 -5.27
CA ALA A 110 2.55 18.37 -6.14
C ALA A 110 4.09 18.40 -6.17
N VAL A 111 4.74 18.31 -5.02
CA VAL A 111 6.21 18.24 -4.90
C VAL A 111 6.74 17.00 -5.63
N GLU A 112 6.14 15.82 -5.37
CA GLU A 112 6.53 14.57 -6.03
C GLU A 112 6.40 14.66 -7.55
N LEU A 113 5.28 15.19 -8.08
CA LEU A 113 5.08 15.36 -9.51
C LEU A 113 6.06 16.36 -10.12
N GLY A 114 6.33 17.48 -9.43
CA GLY A 114 7.32 18.47 -9.87
C GLY A 114 8.72 17.85 -9.98
N MET A 115 9.16 17.15 -8.93
CA MET A 115 10.45 16.44 -8.93
C MET A 115 10.50 15.34 -9.99
N THR A 116 9.41 14.56 -10.19
CA THR A 116 9.34 13.51 -11.22
C THR A 116 9.59 14.09 -12.60
N ARG A 117 8.96 15.22 -12.92
CA ARG A 117 9.15 15.90 -14.22
C ARG A 117 10.57 16.45 -14.37
N GLN A 118 11.11 17.06 -13.32
CA GLN A 118 12.43 17.66 -13.32
C GLN A 118 13.54 16.61 -13.46
N LEU A 119 13.38 15.43 -12.83
CA LEU A 119 14.26 14.29 -12.95
C LEU A 119 14.16 13.54 -14.29
N GLY A 120 13.09 13.76 -15.08
CA GLY A 120 12.75 12.87 -16.19
C GLY A 120 12.45 11.45 -15.74
N ALA A 121 11.94 11.28 -14.50
CA ALA A 121 11.61 9.98 -13.93
C ALA A 121 10.29 9.43 -14.50
N ASP A 122 10.09 8.12 -14.37
CA ASP A 122 8.89 7.44 -14.86
C ASP A 122 7.63 7.93 -14.15
N LEU A 123 6.76 8.63 -14.90
CA LEU A 123 5.47 9.12 -14.41
C LEU A 123 4.48 8.00 -14.05
N ALA A 124 4.66 6.80 -14.59
CA ALA A 124 3.82 5.64 -14.29
C ALA A 124 4.30 4.87 -13.05
N TYR A 125 5.46 5.22 -12.52
CA TYR A 125 6.01 4.55 -11.35
C TYR A 125 5.21 4.85 -10.08
N THR A 126 4.64 3.82 -9.49
CA THR A 126 3.75 3.95 -8.31
C THR A 126 4.47 3.86 -6.97
N ALA A 127 5.77 3.66 -6.96
CA ALA A 127 6.58 3.37 -5.77
C ALA A 127 6.04 2.22 -4.88
N ALA A 128 5.29 1.29 -5.47
CA ALA A 128 4.77 0.12 -4.75
C ALA A 128 5.88 -0.83 -4.30
N LEU A 129 6.91 -0.98 -5.12
CA LEU A 129 8.17 -1.67 -4.82
C LEU A 129 9.32 -0.83 -5.36
N ALA A 130 10.37 -0.69 -4.58
CA ALA A 130 11.59 0.02 -4.95
C ALA A 130 12.81 -0.87 -4.77
N LYS A 131 13.91 -0.58 -5.48
CA LYS A 131 15.21 -1.21 -5.27
C LYS A 131 15.60 -1.02 -3.80
N THR A 132 15.90 -2.12 -3.11
CA THR A 132 16.22 -2.10 -1.67
C THR A 132 17.59 -1.47 -1.44
N PRO A 133 17.70 -0.39 -0.65
CA PRO A 133 18.99 0.16 -0.27
C PRO A 133 19.85 -0.92 0.40
N ASP A 134 21.17 -0.90 0.12
CA ASP A 134 22.19 -1.82 0.65
C ASP A 134 22.06 -3.28 0.29
N HIS A 135 21.10 -3.67 -0.49
CA HIS A 135 21.03 -5.02 -1.00
C HIS A 135 22.16 -5.28 -2.01
N GLY A 136 22.79 -6.45 -1.92
CA GLY A 136 23.97 -6.83 -2.74
C GLY A 136 23.76 -6.77 -4.26
N ALA A 137 22.52 -6.81 -4.75
CA ALA A 137 22.21 -6.67 -6.18
C ALA A 137 22.39 -5.24 -6.71
N TRP A 138 22.44 -4.23 -5.82
CA TRP A 138 22.48 -2.83 -6.18
C TRP A 138 23.74 -2.14 -5.68
N ARG A 139 24.09 -1.02 -6.30
CA ARG A 139 25.05 -0.06 -5.76
C ARG A 139 24.24 1.01 -5.04
N THR A 140 24.50 1.20 -3.74
CA THR A 140 23.81 2.21 -2.92
C THR A 140 24.78 3.31 -2.53
N PHE A 141 24.39 4.56 -2.80
CA PHE A 141 25.01 5.76 -2.23
C PHE A 141 24.04 6.31 -1.18
N ARG A 142 24.60 6.85 -0.10
CA ARG A 142 23.84 7.35 1.04
C ARG A 142 24.18 8.80 1.33
N SER A 143 23.15 9.58 1.64
CA SER A 143 23.27 10.89 2.25
C SER A 143 22.53 10.87 3.59
N PRO A 144 23.02 11.54 4.64
CA PRO A 144 22.35 11.59 5.94
C PRO A 144 21.12 12.50 5.94
N HIS A 145 20.84 13.19 4.83
CA HIS A 145 19.81 14.20 4.76
C HIS A 145 18.41 13.61 4.75
N LEU A 146 17.56 14.20 5.57
CA LEU A 146 16.11 14.06 5.55
C LEU A 146 15.52 15.41 5.26
N TYR A 147 14.45 15.43 4.50
CA TYR A 147 13.84 16.64 3.99
C TYR A 147 12.45 16.87 4.55
N ASP A 148 12.11 18.11 4.79
CA ASP A 148 10.73 18.54 4.87
C ASP A 148 10.18 18.76 3.45
N LEU A 149 8.87 18.74 3.27
CA LEU A 149 8.29 18.97 1.96
C LEU A 149 8.59 20.36 1.42
N ASP A 150 8.69 21.34 2.32
CA ASP A 150 9.01 22.73 1.98
C ASP A 150 10.45 22.83 1.46
N ASP A 151 11.40 22.13 2.13
CA ASP A 151 12.80 22.05 1.65
C ASP A 151 12.85 21.53 0.21
N LEU A 152 12.11 20.44 -0.09
CA LEU A 152 12.08 19.86 -1.43
C LEU A 152 11.36 20.76 -2.45
N ALA A 153 10.30 21.45 -2.03
CA ALA A 153 9.54 22.36 -2.90
C ALA A 153 10.38 23.53 -3.40
N GLU A 154 11.35 24.02 -2.60
CA GLU A 154 12.25 25.11 -2.99
C GLU A 154 13.14 24.75 -4.19
N TYR A 155 13.44 23.46 -4.38
CA TYR A 155 14.22 22.97 -5.52
C TYR A 155 13.36 22.67 -6.75
N VAL A 156 12.03 22.61 -6.62
CA VAL A 156 11.12 22.36 -7.74
C VAL A 156 10.95 23.65 -8.54
N ARG A 157 11.45 23.68 -9.78
CA ARG A 157 11.39 24.85 -10.66
C ARG A 157 9.96 25.34 -10.93
N GLU A 158 9.04 24.40 -11.06
CA GLU A 158 7.62 24.65 -11.26
C GLU A 158 6.80 23.67 -10.42
N LEU A 159 6.18 24.19 -9.36
CA LEU A 159 5.29 23.38 -8.51
C LEU A 159 3.94 23.21 -9.22
N PRO A 160 3.60 22.00 -9.72
CA PRO A 160 2.41 21.82 -10.51
C PRO A 160 1.15 22.00 -9.66
N ARG A 161 0.18 22.76 -10.18
CA ARG A 161 -1.16 22.75 -9.61
C ARG A 161 -1.79 21.40 -9.86
N LEU A 162 -1.99 20.63 -8.80
CA LEU A 162 -2.72 19.39 -8.91
C LEU A 162 -4.21 19.65 -9.15
N PRO A 163 -4.81 18.91 -10.06
CA PRO A 163 -6.24 18.96 -10.25
C PRO A 163 -6.96 18.58 -8.95
N THR A 164 -8.08 19.23 -8.68
CA THR A 164 -8.99 18.77 -7.64
C THR A 164 -9.50 17.37 -8.01
N ARG A 165 -10.04 16.61 -7.03
CA ARG A 165 -10.63 15.29 -7.30
C ARG A 165 -11.66 15.35 -8.45
N ARG A 166 -12.50 16.38 -8.49
CA ARG A 166 -13.48 16.60 -9.58
C ARG A 166 -12.81 16.82 -10.94
N GLU A 167 -11.75 17.61 -10.97
CA GLU A 167 -10.98 17.88 -12.21
C GLU A 167 -10.23 16.62 -12.66
N ALA A 168 -9.61 15.87 -11.73
CA ALA A 168 -8.92 14.61 -12.03
C ALA A 168 -9.87 13.56 -12.63
N ILE A 169 -11.08 13.41 -12.08
CA ILE A 169 -12.11 12.53 -12.62
C ILE A 169 -12.51 12.98 -14.02
N ARG A 170 -12.75 14.27 -14.22
CA ARG A 170 -13.15 14.85 -15.52
C ARG A 170 -12.08 14.71 -16.61
N THR A 171 -10.81 14.84 -16.26
CA THR A 171 -9.69 14.77 -17.20
C THR A 171 -9.11 13.35 -17.38
N GLY A 172 -9.65 12.38 -16.68
CA GLY A 172 -9.24 10.98 -16.77
C GLY A 172 -7.92 10.65 -16.06
N ILE A 173 -7.32 11.62 -15.36
CA ILE A 173 -6.10 11.37 -14.57
C ILE A 173 -6.48 10.56 -13.32
N GLY A 174 -5.83 9.41 -13.12
CA GLY A 174 -6.09 8.55 -11.96
C GLY A 174 -7.35 7.69 -12.05
N ARG A 175 -7.97 7.55 -13.22
CA ARG A 175 -9.18 6.72 -13.44
C ARG A 175 -9.06 5.32 -12.84
N ASN A 176 -7.92 4.66 -13.02
CA ASN A 176 -7.68 3.32 -12.48
C ASN A 176 -7.72 3.29 -10.94
N VAL A 177 -7.16 4.30 -10.28
CA VAL A 177 -7.15 4.43 -8.82
C VAL A 177 -8.56 4.71 -8.31
N GLU A 178 -9.27 5.65 -8.93
CA GLU A 178 -10.64 6.00 -8.56
C GLU A 178 -11.60 4.81 -8.74
N LEU A 179 -11.52 4.12 -9.87
CA LEU A 179 -12.30 2.91 -10.11
C LEU A 179 -11.98 1.82 -9.07
N PHE A 180 -10.70 1.60 -8.79
CA PHE A 180 -10.27 0.64 -7.78
C PHE A 180 -10.84 0.98 -6.40
N ASP A 181 -10.73 2.23 -5.97
CA ASP A 181 -11.22 2.68 -4.67
C ASP A 181 -12.74 2.60 -4.56
N CYS A 182 -13.48 3.10 -5.53
CA CYS A 182 -14.94 2.99 -5.56
C CYS A 182 -15.41 1.53 -5.55
N THR A 183 -14.77 0.68 -6.34
CA THR A 183 -15.07 -0.76 -6.40
C THR A 183 -14.77 -1.44 -5.06
N ARG A 184 -13.65 -1.13 -4.44
CA ARG A 184 -13.22 -1.66 -3.15
C ARG A 184 -14.16 -1.26 -2.02
N PHE A 185 -14.54 0.02 -1.94
CA PHE A 185 -15.46 0.50 -0.91
C PHE A 185 -16.86 -0.13 -1.04
N TRP A 186 -17.34 -0.26 -2.25
CA TRP A 186 -18.58 -1.01 -2.48
C TRP A 186 -18.43 -2.47 -2.04
N ALA A 187 -17.33 -3.10 -2.39
CA ALA A 187 -17.05 -4.48 -2.02
C ALA A 187 -17.04 -4.71 -0.50
N TYR A 188 -16.45 -3.81 0.27
CA TYR A 188 -16.41 -3.92 1.73
C TYR A 188 -17.80 -3.88 2.37
N ARG A 189 -18.73 -3.11 1.80
CA ARG A 189 -20.09 -2.96 2.32
C ARG A 189 -20.96 -4.17 1.97
N HIS A 190 -20.77 -4.78 0.79
CA HIS A 190 -21.70 -5.78 0.25
C HIS A 190 -21.16 -7.23 0.27
N ALA A 191 -19.88 -7.44 0.57
CA ALA A 191 -19.32 -8.80 0.54
C ALA A 191 -20.02 -9.79 1.48
N ARG A 192 -20.58 -9.32 2.59
CA ARG A 192 -21.29 -10.16 3.58
C ARG A 192 -22.54 -10.80 2.98
N ASP A 193 -23.22 -10.12 2.05
CA ASP A 193 -24.46 -10.58 1.44
C ASP A 193 -24.23 -11.82 0.55
N TYR A 194 -22.98 -12.01 0.13
CA TYR A 194 -22.56 -13.10 -0.76
C TYR A 194 -21.80 -14.23 -0.06
N THR A 195 -21.45 -14.12 1.23
CA THR A 195 -20.59 -15.12 1.91
C THR A 195 -21.21 -16.51 1.99
N ARG A 196 -22.52 -16.63 1.93
CA ARG A 196 -23.27 -17.90 1.92
C ARG A 196 -23.33 -18.56 0.54
N GLY A 197 -22.95 -17.86 -0.52
CA GLY A 197 -22.98 -18.33 -1.90
C GLY A 197 -21.60 -18.69 -2.45
N PRO A 198 -21.51 -19.11 -3.73
CA PRO A 198 -20.23 -19.36 -4.40
C PRO A 198 -19.50 -18.05 -4.72
N PHE A 199 -18.16 -18.14 -4.84
CA PHE A 199 -17.31 -17.01 -5.23
C PHE A 199 -17.73 -16.40 -6.57
N GLU A 200 -18.21 -17.20 -7.49
CA GLU A 200 -18.62 -16.78 -8.83
C GLU A 200 -19.78 -15.78 -8.78
N ALA A 201 -20.75 -15.96 -7.89
CA ALA A 201 -21.86 -15.02 -7.70
C ALA A 201 -21.35 -13.67 -7.18
N TRP A 202 -20.45 -13.70 -6.21
CA TRP A 202 -19.76 -12.50 -5.70
C TRP A 202 -18.95 -11.79 -6.78
N HIS A 203 -18.12 -12.54 -7.50
CA HIS A 203 -17.28 -12.00 -8.57
C HIS A 203 -18.11 -11.38 -9.69
N LYS A 204 -19.24 -12.02 -10.07
CA LYS A 204 -20.18 -11.51 -11.07
C LYS A 204 -20.77 -10.15 -10.63
N ALA A 205 -21.31 -10.07 -9.41
CA ALA A 205 -21.88 -8.85 -8.87
C ALA A 205 -20.87 -7.69 -8.82
N LEU A 206 -19.64 -7.98 -8.39
CA LEU A 206 -18.60 -6.96 -8.33
C LEU A 206 -18.14 -6.50 -9.71
N ARG A 207 -18.07 -7.39 -10.68
CA ARG A 207 -17.74 -7.07 -12.06
C ARG A 207 -18.80 -6.16 -12.69
N GLU A 208 -20.09 -6.49 -12.50
CA GLU A 208 -21.21 -5.67 -12.98
C GLU A 208 -21.16 -4.28 -12.33
N ARG A 209 -20.93 -4.21 -11.02
CA ARG A 209 -20.78 -2.94 -10.32
C ARG A 209 -19.61 -2.12 -10.79
N ALA A 210 -18.45 -2.72 -11.02
CA ALA A 210 -17.26 -2.04 -11.52
C ALA A 210 -17.49 -1.46 -12.93
N MET A 211 -18.19 -2.17 -13.78
CA MET A 211 -18.57 -1.68 -15.13
C MET A 211 -19.52 -0.49 -15.04
N LEU A 212 -20.54 -0.52 -14.18
CA LEU A 212 -21.42 0.61 -13.93
C LEU A 212 -20.66 1.82 -13.39
N LEU A 213 -19.79 1.61 -12.39
CA LEU A 213 -18.95 2.68 -11.84
C LEU A 213 -18.05 3.30 -12.92
N ASN A 214 -17.48 2.49 -13.80
CA ASN A 214 -16.63 2.98 -14.89
C ASN A 214 -17.42 3.89 -15.87
N ALA A 215 -18.65 3.53 -16.17
CA ALA A 215 -19.51 4.33 -17.04
C ALA A 215 -20.01 5.61 -16.35
N ASP A 216 -20.33 5.53 -15.04
CA ASP A 216 -20.88 6.65 -14.29
C ASP A 216 -19.83 7.70 -13.90
N LEU A 217 -18.60 7.26 -13.59
CA LEU A 217 -17.55 8.12 -13.07
C LEU A 217 -16.79 8.88 -14.16
N PHE A 218 -16.67 8.31 -15.35
CA PHE A 218 -15.75 8.84 -16.36
C PHE A 218 -16.46 9.18 -17.66
N SER A 219 -16.20 10.39 -18.18
CA SER A 219 -16.64 10.80 -19.52
C SER A 219 -15.95 10.01 -20.64
N ASP A 220 -14.74 9.50 -20.35
CA ASP A 220 -13.98 8.57 -21.20
C ASP A 220 -13.67 7.33 -20.35
N PRO A 221 -14.54 6.30 -20.37
CA PRO A 221 -14.40 5.11 -19.55
C PRO A 221 -13.14 4.31 -19.87
N LEU A 222 -12.60 3.64 -18.84
CA LEU A 222 -11.49 2.68 -19.00
C LEU A 222 -11.90 1.50 -19.89
N ALA A 223 -10.91 0.92 -20.56
CA ALA A 223 -11.13 -0.28 -21.35
C ALA A 223 -11.71 -1.43 -20.51
N SER A 224 -12.66 -2.18 -21.04
CA SER A 224 -13.36 -3.25 -20.32
C SER A 224 -12.42 -4.25 -19.66
N MET A 225 -11.28 -4.57 -20.28
CA MET A 225 -10.28 -5.49 -19.72
C MET A 225 -9.63 -4.95 -18.45
N GLU A 226 -9.34 -3.64 -18.36
CA GLU A 226 -8.80 -3.01 -17.16
C GLU A 226 -9.81 -3.05 -16.01
N VAL A 227 -11.08 -2.77 -16.31
CA VAL A 227 -12.18 -2.86 -15.34
C VAL A 227 -12.31 -4.29 -14.80
N LEU A 228 -12.26 -5.28 -15.68
CA LEU A 228 -12.34 -6.69 -15.32
C LEU A 228 -11.15 -7.13 -14.45
N HIS A 229 -9.94 -6.68 -14.74
CA HIS A 229 -8.77 -6.95 -13.92
C HIS A 229 -8.89 -6.34 -12.52
N THR A 230 -9.34 -5.10 -12.44
CA THR A 230 -9.62 -4.40 -11.17
C THR A 230 -10.66 -5.15 -10.36
N ALA A 231 -11.80 -5.47 -10.95
CA ALA A 231 -12.89 -6.21 -10.31
C ALA A 231 -12.42 -7.58 -9.78
N LYS A 232 -11.68 -8.34 -10.61
CA LYS A 232 -11.14 -9.65 -10.23
C LYS A 232 -10.17 -9.57 -9.05
N SER A 233 -9.30 -8.56 -9.03
CA SER A 233 -8.33 -8.32 -7.95
C SER A 233 -9.05 -8.02 -6.63
N VAL A 234 -9.98 -7.06 -6.65
CA VAL A 234 -10.78 -6.67 -5.48
C VAL A 234 -11.64 -7.83 -5.00
N ALA A 235 -12.31 -8.56 -5.90
CA ALA A 235 -13.17 -9.68 -5.53
C ALA A 235 -12.41 -10.76 -4.76
N ARG A 236 -11.25 -11.18 -5.27
CA ARG A 236 -10.42 -12.20 -4.63
C ARG A 236 -9.92 -11.78 -3.26
N TRP A 237 -9.44 -10.55 -3.15
CA TRP A 237 -8.90 -10.06 -1.90
C TRP A 237 -9.98 -9.94 -0.82
N VAL A 238 -11.11 -9.29 -1.14
CA VAL A 238 -12.22 -9.08 -0.18
C VAL A 238 -12.83 -10.40 0.25
N TRP A 239 -13.04 -11.35 -0.69
CA TRP A 239 -13.54 -12.68 -0.39
C TRP A 239 -12.66 -13.45 0.57
N THR A 240 -11.35 -13.43 0.34
CA THR A 240 -10.38 -14.10 1.21
C THR A 240 -10.39 -13.50 2.62
N GLN A 241 -10.50 -12.18 2.75
CA GLN A 241 -10.55 -11.51 4.05
C GLN A 241 -11.85 -11.80 4.80
N GLN A 242 -12.98 -11.81 4.11
CA GLN A 242 -14.28 -12.13 4.73
C GLN A 242 -14.32 -13.57 5.24
N ARG A 243 -13.85 -14.54 4.45
CA ARG A 243 -13.77 -15.94 4.90
C ARG A 243 -12.86 -16.14 6.09
N ARG A 244 -11.71 -15.46 6.13
CA ARG A 244 -10.82 -15.50 7.30
C ARG A 244 -11.49 -14.95 8.56
N ARG A 245 -12.24 -13.84 8.45
CA ARG A 245 -12.99 -13.25 9.56
C ARG A 245 -14.09 -14.18 10.05
N GLU A 246 -14.82 -14.81 9.15
CA GLU A 246 -15.88 -15.74 9.47
C GLU A 246 -15.35 -16.98 10.18
N THR A 247 -14.26 -17.57 9.67
CA THR A 247 -13.58 -18.70 10.33
C THR A 247 -13.07 -18.33 11.73
N ALA A 248 -12.44 -17.16 11.89
CA ALA A 248 -11.97 -16.68 13.18
C ALA A 248 -13.14 -16.46 14.15
N PHE A 249 -14.25 -15.88 13.68
CA PHE A 249 -15.45 -15.69 14.49
C PHE A 249 -16.06 -17.02 14.94
N GLN A 250 -16.19 -17.99 14.05
CA GLN A 250 -16.69 -19.34 14.38
C GLN A 250 -15.78 -20.03 15.41
N LEU A 251 -14.47 -19.90 15.25
CA LEU A 251 -13.51 -20.47 16.21
C LEU A 251 -13.66 -19.83 17.60
N HIS A 252 -13.83 -18.52 17.67
CA HIS A 252 -14.10 -17.81 18.92
C HIS A 252 -15.42 -18.22 19.55
N GLN A 253 -16.48 -18.38 18.78
CA GLN A 253 -17.78 -18.87 19.26
C GLN A 253 -17.66 -20.29 19.85
N THR A 254 -17.00 -21.19 19.12
CA THR A 254 -16.78 -22.58 19.58
C THR A 254 -15.97 -22.60 20.86
N ASN A 255 -14.91 -21.80 20.98
CA ASN A 255 -14.11 -21.73 22.20
C ASN A 255 -14.91 -21.17 23.36
N ARG A 256 -15.73 -20.14 23.19
CA ARG A 256 -16.61 -19.61 24.23
C ARG A 256 -17.64 -20.65 24.69
N SER A 257 -18.23 -21.39 23.75
CA SER A 257 -19.17 -22.47 24.07
C SER A 257 -18.50 -23.61 24.88
N ARG A 258 -17.25 -23.96 24.50
CA ARG A 258 -16.47 -24.99 25.26
C ARG A 258 -16.13 -24.54 26.66
N ILE A 259 -15.71 -23.29 26.85
CA ILE A 259 -15.42 -22.70 28.16
C ILE A 259 -16.68 -22.66 29.00
N ALA A 260 -17.80 -22.22 28.44
CA ALA A 260 -19.08 -22.18 29.14
C ALA A 260 -19.60 -23.59 29.55
N ALA A 261 -19.38 -24.58 28.69
CA ALA A 261 -19.72 -25.98 28.98
C ALA A 261 -18.85 -26.55 30.12
N ALA A 262 -17.54 -26.28 30.09
CA ALA A 262 -16.63 -26.71 31.15
C ALA A 262 -17.01 -26.09 32.53
N ALA A 263 -17.31 -24.78 32.54
CA ALA A 263 -17.74 -24.09 33.76
C ALA A 263 -19.05 -24.64 34.33
N ARG A 264 -19.99 -25.08 33.47
CA ARG A 264 -21.24 -25.74 33.95
C ARG A 264 -20.99 -27.12 34.56
N ILE A 265 -20.05 -27.89 34.03
CA ILE A 265 -19.67 -29.20 34.57
C ILE A 265 -19.04 -29.02 35.94
N ASP A 266 -18.10 -28.08 36.09
CA ASP A 266 -17.46 -27.77 37.38
C ASP A 266 -18.48 -27.37 38.46
N THR A 267 -19.43 -26.49 38.08
CA THR A 267 -20.48 -26.05 39.02
C THR A 267 -21.41 -27.20 39.42
N SER A 268 -21.76 -28.09 38.48
CA SER A 268 -22.58 -29.26 38.72
C SER A 268 -21.89 -30.27 39.65
N THR A 269 -20.59 -30.48 39.43
CA THR A 269 -19.76 -31.38 40.24
C THR A 269 -19.62 -30.85 41.69
N ALA A 270 -19.35 -29.54 41.82
CA ALA A 270 -19.27 -28.88 43.13
C ALA A 270 -20.61 -28.93 43.93
N LEU A 271 -21.74 -28.74 43.23
CA LEU A 271 -23.07 -28.82 43.83
C LEU A 271 -23.38 -30.24 44.29
N SER A 272 -23.03 -31.24 43.47
CA SER A 272 -23.24 -32.66 43.86
C SER A 272 -22.40 -33.08 45.05
N ALA A 273 -21.15 -32.59 45.16
CA ALA A 273 -20.29 -32.82 46.30
C ALA A 273 -20.85 -32.16 47.58
N ALA A 274 -21.32 -30.94 47.51
CA ALA A 274 -21.91 -30.22 48.65
C ALA A 274 -23.22 -30.85 49.14
N ILE A 275 -24.03 -31.46 48.28
CA ILE A 275 -25.24 -32.19 48.65
C ILE A 275 -24.89 -33.48 49.34
N LEU A 276 -23.83 -34.18 48.96
CA LEU A 276 -23.37 -35.39 49.59
C LEU A 276 -22.85 -35.12 51.04
N GLU A 277 -22.07 -34.06 51.22
CA GLU A 277 -21.55 -33.63 52.52
C GLU A 277 -22.66 -33.15 53.49
N ALA A 278 -23.77 -32.60 52.95
CA ALA A 278 -24.88 -32.14 53.77
C ALA A 278 -25.85 -33.30 54.29
N ASN A 279 -25.68 -34.48 53.72
CA ASN A 279 -26.49 -35.67 54.07
C ASN A 279 -25.75 -36.71 54.96
N GLU A 280 -24.49 -36.40 55.34
CA GLU A 280 -23.76 -37.12 56.40
C GLU A 280 -23.88 -36.41 57.77
#